data_1853c614972785d84347facb087f761c
#
_entry.id   1853c614972785d84347facb087f761c
#
_cell.length_a   1.000
_cell.length_b   1.000
_cell.length_c   1.000
_cell.angle_alpha   90.00
_cell.angle_beta   90.00
_cell.angle_gamma   90.00
#
_symmetry.space_group_name_H-M   'P 1'
#
loop_
_entity.id
_entity.type
_entity.pdbx_description
1 polymer ?
#
loop_
_entity_poly.entity_id
_entity_poly.type
_entity_poly.pdbx_seq_one_letter_code
_entity_poly.pdbx_strand_id
1 'polypeptide(L)'
;KTEAHIVSANDVEFMSVSYAADGEMLAAVQVDSVTSRIALFPKNSGDYKCVTGGDSLDENPSFDSAENCVLFNSYGVGRDANNNFIEYMPSEVYRLNLSTLDVELVVSDPKFSYIKPLADPKGDIYCIKKPGSEKTGGNPIVEILMIPVRIVQAIAGFISAFVMCFSGKSLVSGQSGRSA
;
A
#
# COMPACT_ATOMS: atom_id res chain seq x y z
N LYS A 1 11.15 -30.30 -11.70
CA LYS A 1 10.55 -28.99 -11.33
C LYS A 1 10.13 -28.32 -12.61
N THR A 2 8.85 -27.99 -12.73
CA THR A 2 8.31 -27.22 -13.86
C THR A 2 8.28 -25.75 -13.41
N GLU A 3 8.90 -24.88 -14.19
CA GLU A 3 8.78 -23.43 -14.04
C GLU A 3 7.53 -22.98 -14.81
N ALA A 4 6.71 -22.13 -14.19
CA ALA A 4 5.57 -21.53 -14.82
C ALA A 4 5.75 -20.01 -14.82
N HIS A 5 5.55 -19.39 -15.97
CA HIS A 5 5.51 -17.95 -16.12
C HIS A 5 4.11 -17.47 -15.73
N ILE A 6 4.00 -16.59 -14.73
CA ILE A 6 2.71 -16.14 -14.20
C ILE A 6 2.28 -14.84 -14.88
N VAL A 7 3.16 -13.86 -14.92
CA VAL A 7 2.89 -12.56 -15.53
C VAL A 7 4.19 -11.91 -16.01
N SER A 8 4.10 -11.18 -17.12
CA SER A 8 5.15 -10.28 -17.60
C SER A 8 4.50 -8.98 -18.06
N ALA A 9 4.97 -7.87 -17.55
CA ALA A 9 4.57 -6.55 -17.99
C ALA A 9 5.83 -5.70 -18.18
N ASN A 10 5.95 -5.05 -19.34
CA ASN A 10 7.16 -4.31 -19.69
C ASN A 10 7.33 -3.01 -18.89
N ASP A 11 6.23 -2.48 -18.33
CA ASP A 11 6.19 -1.17 -17.67
C ASP A 11 5.82 -1.28 -16.18
N VAL A 12 5.93 -2.47 -15.59
CA VAL A 12 5.55 -2.73 -14.20
C VAL A 12 6.69 -3.43 -13.46
N GLU A 13 7.09 -2.86 -12.32
CA GLU A 13 8.06 -3.46 -11.42
C GLU A 13 7.35 -4.14 -10.25
N PHE A 14 7.71 -5.40 -9.98
CA PHE A 14 7.20 -6.18 -8.85
C PHE A 14 8.24 -6.19 -7.73
N MET A 15 7.88 -5.62 -6.58
CA MET A 15 8.82 -5.41 -5.48
C MET A 15 8.83 -6.56 -4.48
N SER A 16 7.67 -7.11 -4.15
CA SER A 16 7.52 -8.21 -3.18
C SER A 16 6.33 -9.08 -3.56
N VAL A 17 6.43 -10.38 -3.25
CA VAL A 17 5.44 -11.38 -3.66
C VAL A 17 5.09 -12.28 -2.48
N SER A 18 3.82 -12.65 -2.35
CA SER A 18 3.29 -13.63 -1.41
C SER A 18 2.27 -14.53 -2.10
N TYR A 19 2.14 -15.78 -1.64
CA TYR A 19 1.21 -16.75 -2.18
C TYR A 19 0.24 -17.23 -1.12
N ALA A 20 -1.03 -17.33 -1.49
CA ALA A 20 -2.04 -18.04 -0.71
C ALA A 20 -1.96 -19.55 -0.96
N ALA A 21 -2.52 -20.34 -0.04
CA ALA A 21 -2.52 -21.79 -0.12
C ALA A 21 -3.30 -22.33 -1.33
N ASP A 22 -4.29 -21.60 -1.82
CA ASP A 22 -5.11 -21.93 -3.00
C ASP A 22 -4.40 -21.60 -4.34
N GLY A 23 -3.28 -20.87 -4.30
CA GLY A 23 -2.47 -20.50 -5.43
C GLY A 23 -2.75 -19.10 -5.98
N GLU A 24 -3.54 -18.29 -5.31
CA GLU A 24 -3.58 -16.85 -5.56
C GLU A 24 -2.27 -16.18 -5.14
N MET A 25 -1.88 -15.14 -5.85
CA MET A 25 -0.65 -14.40 -5.59
C MET A 25 -0.96 -12.95 -5.26
N LEU A 26 -0.26 -12.42 -4.28
CA LEU A 26 -0.19 -10.98 -4.01
C LEU A 26 1.18 -10.46 -4.40
N ALA A 27 1.23 -9.27 -4.96
CA ALA A 27 2.49 -8.57 -5.19
C ALA A 27 2.35 -7.09 -4.86
N ALA A 28 3.44 -6.47 -4.41
CA ALA A 28 3.58 -5.02 -4.43
C ALA A 28 4.01 -4.60 -5.84
N VAL A 29 3.22 -3.78 -6.48
CA VAL A 29 3.41 -3.31 -7.85
C VAL A 29 3.74 -1.83 -7.83
N GLN A 30 4.88 -1.45 -8.39
CA GLN A 30 5.28 -0.05 -8.49
C GLN A 30 4.39 0.69 -9.49
N VAL A 31 3.88 1.84 -9.11
CA VAL A 31 3.00 2.68 -9.93
C VAL A 31 3.76 3.85 -10.54
N ASP A 32 4.64 4.44 -9.73
CA ASP A 32 5.56 5.49 -10.15
C ASP A 32 6.88 5.39 -9.33
N SER A 33 7.75 6.37 -9.44
CA SER A 33 9.06 6.35 -8.78
C SER A 33 9.02 6.31 -7.24
N VAL A 34 7.88 6.60 -6.62
CA VAL A 34 7.75 6.75 -5.15
C VAL A 34 6.53 6.05 -4.56
N THR A 35 5.60 5.54 -5.39
CA THR A 35 4.39 4.85 -4.91
C THR A 35 4.29 3.42 -5.44
N SER A 36 3.73 2.56 -4.62
CA SER A 36 3.39 1.19 -5.00
C SER A 36 2.03 0.79 -4.43
N ARG A 37 1.44 -0.26 -4.98
CA ARG A 37 0.14 -0.80 -4.57
C ARG A 37 0.21 -2.30 -4.39
N ILE A 38 -0.61 -2.83 -3.52
CA ILE A 38 -0.81 -4.26 -3.44
C ILE A 38 -1.77 -4.67 -4.54
N ALA A 39 -1.37 -5.67 -5.31
CA ALA A 39 -2.14 -6.25 -6.39
C ALA A 39 -2.42 -7.74 -6.12
N LEU A 40 -3.64 -8.16 -6.41
CA LEU A 40 -4.08 -9.55 -6.36
C LEU A 40 -4.05 -10.14 -7.77
N PHE A 41 -3.41 -11.29 -7.91
CA PHE A 41 -3.34 -12.10 -9.13
C PHE A 41 -4.16 -13.36 -8.91
N PRO A 42 -5.36 -13.45 -9.51
CA PRO A 42 -6.18 -14.64 -9.42
C PRO A 42 -5.45 -15.84 -10.04
N LYS A 43 -5.67 -17.01 -9.48
CA LYS A 43 -5.10 -18.25 -9.99
C LYS A 43 -5.44 -18.46 -11.48
N ASN A 44 -4.44 -18.77 -12.26
CA ASN A 44 -4.54 -19.01 -13.72
C ASN A 44 -5.00 -17.79 -14.55
N SER A 45 -4.91 -16.57 -14.00
CA SER A 45 -5.14 -15.34 -14.75
C SER A 45 -3.81 -14.64 -15.03
N GLY A 46 -3.66 -14.09 -16.23
CA GLY A 46 -2.56 -13.18 -16.57
C GLY A 46 -2.83 -11.73 -16.13
N ASP A 47 -4.06 -11.44 -15.71
CA ASP A 47 -4.48 -10.12 -15.26
C ASP A 47 -4.33 -9.99 -13.74
N TYR A 48 -4.16 -8.77 -13.28
CA TYR A 48 -4.11 -8.46 -11.86
C TYR A 48 -5.01 -7.26 -11.52
N LYS A 49 -5.40 -7.18 -10.26
CA LYS A 49 -6.19 -6.07 -9.74
C LYS A 49 -5.48 -5.44 -8.55
N CYS A 50 -5.20 -4.13 -8.61
CA CYS A 50 -4.75 -3.40 -7.43
C CYS A 50 -5.87 -3.34 -6.39
N VAL A 51 -5.56 -3.75 -5.17
CA VAL A 51 -6.51 -3.79 -4.03
C VAL A 51 -6.23 -2.69 -3.02
N THR A 52 -5.11 -1.99 -3.14
CA THR A 52 -4.81 -0.76 -2.41
C THR A 52 -4.64 0.43 -3.35
N GLY A 53 -4.61 1.64 -2.79
CA GLY A 53 -4.44 2.88 -3.55
C GLY A 53 -4.11 4.04 -2.63
N GLY A 54 -3.81 5.19 -3.21
CA GLY A 54 -3.42 6.39 -2.47
C GLY A 54 -2.01 6.85 -2.79
N ASP A 55 -1.54 7.86 -2.06
CA ASP A 55 -0.18 8.39 -2.17
C ASP A 55 0.71 7.71 -1.10
N SER A 56 0.99 6.45 -1.35
CA SER A 56 1.72 5.57 -0.42
C SER A 56 2.63 4.59 -1.14
N LEU A 57 3.63 4.11 -0.43
CA LEU A 57 4.46 2.98 -0.83
C LEU A 57 4.01 1.76 -0.04
N ASP A 58 3.19 0.92 -0.66
CA ASP A 58 2.65 -0.30 -0.06
C ASP A 58 3.54 -1.49 -0.40
N GLU A 59 3.96 -2.24 0.61
CA GLU A 59 4.93 -3.31 0.46
C GLU A 59 4.61 -4.54 1.31
N ASN A 60 5.33 -5.62 0.98
CA ASN A 60 5.36 -6.85 1.75
C ASN A 60 3.98 -7.42 2.08
N PRO A 61 3.13 -7.66 1.07
CA PRO A 61 1.83 -8.27 1.30
C PRO A 61 1.99 -9.70 1.84
N SER A 62 1.10 -10.08 2.75
CA SER A 62 1.02 -11.42 3.32
C SER A 62 -0.45 -11.82 3.48
N PHE A 63 -0.81 -13.03 3.06
CA PHE A 63 -2.15 -13.56 3.31
C PHE A 63 -2.33 -13.94 4.79
N ASP A 64 -3.41 -13.48 5.36
CA ASP A 64 -3.98 -14.00 6.59
C ASP A 64 -5.13 -14.93 6.22
N SER A 65 -4.82 -16.22 6.11
CA SER A 65 -5.78 -17.24 5.68
C SER A 65 -6.89 -17.50 6.70
N ALA A 66 -6.69 -17.12 7.97
CA ALA A 66 -7.69 -17.31 9.03
C ALA A 66 -8.88 -16.33 8.86
N GLU A 67 -8.61 -15.13 8.35
CA GLU A 67 -9.61 -14.05 8.26
C GLU A 67 -9.92 -13.61 6.82
N ASN A 68 -9.40 -14.29 5.81
CA ASN A 68 -9.50 -13.88 4.38
C ASN A 68 -9.06 -12.42 4.18
N CYS A 69 -7.94 -12.06 4.77
CA CYS A 69 -7.38 -10.74 4.77
C CYS A 69 -5.97 -10.72 4.19
N VAL A 70 -5.52 -9.53 3.83
CA VAL A 70 -4.15 -9.25 3.46
C VAL A 70 -3.54 -8.30 4.47
N LEU A 71 -2.41 -8.68 5.05
CA LEU A 71 -1.56 -7.79 5.82
C LEU A 71 -0.52 -7.18 4.88
N PHE A 72 -0.25 -5.89 5.03
CA PHE A 72 0.80 -5.20 4.29
C PHE A 72 1.35 -4.03 5.13
N ASN A 73 2.54 -3.59 4.81
CA ASN A 73 3.04 -2.35 5.38
C ASN A 73 3.00 -1.22 4.34
N SER A 74 2.78 -0.01 4.83
CA SER A 74 2.62 1.17 4.00
C SER A 74 3.40 2.35 4.57
N TYR A 75 4.13 3.04 3.70
CA TYR A 75 4.80 4.31 4.00
C TYR A 75 3.98 5.43 3.35
N GLY A 76 3.51 6.39 4.13
CA GLY A 76 2.94 7.61 3.58
C GLY A 76 4.00 8.41 2.82
N VAL A 77 3.63 8.96 1.67
CA VAL A 77 4.50 9.82 0.85
C VAL A 77 4.36 11.26 1.30
N GLY A 78 5.45 11.85 1.78
CA GLY A 78 5.54 13.29 2.09
C GLY A 78 5.84 14.09 0.84
N ARG A 79 5.05 15.15 0.58
CA ARG A 79 5.24 16.04 -0.57
C ARG A 79 5.28 17.50 -0.14
N ASP A 80 5.99 18.32 -0.92
CA ASP A 80 5.99 19.78 -0.78
C ASP A 80 4.73 20.44 -1.39
N ALA A 81 4.66 21.76 -1.31
CA ALA A 81 3.54 22.54 -1.87
C ALA A 81 3.45 22.45 -3.41
N ASN A 82 4.50 22.04 -4.09
CA ASN A 82 4.57 21.84 -5.53
C ASN A 82 4.37 20.36 -5.93
N ASN A 83 3.96 19.51 -4.97
CA ASN A 83 3.73 18.08 -5.15
C ASN A 83 5.02 17.26 -5.41
N ASN A 84 6.21 17.80 -5.13
CA ASN A 84 7.45 17.04 -5.22
C ASN A 84 7.60 16.12 -4.00
N PHE A 85 8.16 14.93 -4.23
CA PHE A 85 8.52 14.02 -3.15
C PHE A 85 9.54 14.64 -2.20
N ILE A 86 9.30 14.53 -0.89
CA ILE A 86 10.22 14.96 0.16
C ILE A 86 10.81 13.73 0.86
N GLU A 87 9.95 12.91 1.46
CA GLU A 87 10.35 11.77 2.28
C GLU A 87 9.22 10.74 2.43
N TYR A 88 9.59 9.54 2.88
CA TYR A 88 8.62 8.57 3.37
C TYR A 88 8.39 8.77 4.87
N MET A 89 7.12 8.68 5.27
CA MET A 89 6.74 8.63 6.68
C MET A 89 7.09 7.26 7.28
N PRO A 90 7.16 7.13 8.62
CA PRO A 90 7.30 5.81 9.25
C PRO A 90 6.27 4.83 8.72
N SER A 91 6.70 3.59 8.46
CA SER A 91 5.82 2.55 7.94
C SER A 91 4.87 2.04 9.01
N GLU A 92 3.62 1.90 8.63
CA GLU A 92 2.52 1.37 9.41
C GLU A 92 2.08 0.02 8.85
N VAL A 93 1.42 -0.81 9.65
CA VAL A 93 0.86 -2.09 9.19
C VAL A 93 -0.65 -1.98 9.10
N TYR A 94 -1.18 -2.43 7.98
CA TYR A 94 -2.60 -2.47 7.69
C TYR A 94 -3.08 -3.88 7.41
N ARG A 95 -4.37 -4.10 7.68
CA ARG A 95 -5.13 -5.30 7.30
C ARG A 95 -6.21 -4.89 6.30
N LEU A 96 -6.24 -5.54 5.15
CA LEU A 96 -7.26 -5.36 4.12
C LEU A 96 -8.14 -6.61 4.07
N ASN A 97 -9.43 -6.47 4.27
CA ASN A 97 -10.40 -7.53 4.05
C ASN A 97 -10.68 -7.67 2.55
N LEU A 98 -10.44 -8.86 1.98
CA LEU A 98 -10.60 -9.08 0.54
C LEU A 98 -12.07 -9.15 0.07
N SER A 99 -13.02 -9.39 0.98
CA SER A 99 -14.43 -9.47 0.64
C SER A 99 -15.11 -8.10 0.65
N THR A 100 -14.80 -7.26 1.66
CA THR A 100 -15.41 -5.94 1.83
C THR A 100 -14.56 -4.80 1.29
N LEU A 101 -13.26 -5.04 1.11
CA LEU A 101 -12.22 -4.05 0.78
C LEU A 101 -12.03 -2.99 1.89
N ASP A 102 -12.45 -3.29 3.11
CA ASP A 102 -12.20 -2.44 4.26
C ASP A 102 -10.72 -2.56 4.68
N VAL A 103 -10.11 -1.42 5.00
CA VAL A 103 -8.73 -1.34 5.48
C VAL A 103 -8.73 -0.91 6.93
N GLU A 104 -8.07 -1.70 7.77
CA GLU A 104 -7.88 -1.46 9.19
C GLU A 104 -6.41 -1.19 9.49
N LEU A 105 -6.13 -0.18 10.33
CA LEU A 105 -4.81 0.09 10.86
C LEU A 105 -4.52 -0.90 12.00
N VAL A 106 -3.49 -1.72 11.86
CA VAL A 106 -3.07 -2.71 12.87
C VAL A 106 -2.09 -2.11 13.86
N VAL A 107 -1.05 -1.44 13.37
CA VAL A 107 -0.05 -0.79 14.22
C VAL A 107 0.56 0.42 13.54
N SER A 108 0.73 1.49 14.31
CA SER A 108 1.38 2.75 13.92
C SER A 108 2.16 3.31 15.11
N ASP A 109 3.30 3.90 14.83
CA ASP A 109 4.10 4.63 15.82
C ASP A 109 4.93 5.70 15.08
N PRO A 110 4.87 6.98 15.50
CA PRO A 110 5.61 8.05 14.80
C PRO A 110 7.14 7.94 14.90
N LYS A 111 7.65 7.12 15.82
CA LYS A 111 9.09 6.92 16.04
C LYS A 111 9.64 5.64 15.43
N PHE A 112 8.77 4.73 15.03
CA PHE A 112 9.16 3.41 14.54
C PHE A 112 8.42 3.07 13.25
N SER A 113 9.12 2.38 12.36
CA SER A 113 8.52 1.73 11.19
C SER A 113 8.27 0.26 11.49
N TYR A 114 7.11 -0.25 11.10
CA TYR A 114 6.74 -1.65 11.17
C TYR A 114 6.66 -2.21 9.75
N ILE A 115 7.40 -3.28 9.49
CA ILE A 115 7.53 -3.84 8.15
C ILE A 115 7.40 -5.35 8.16
N LYS A 116 7.13 -5.94 6.99
CA LYS A 116 7.01 -7.38 6.77
C LYS A 116 6.02 -8.06 7.73
N PRO A 117 4.76 -7.63 7.76
CA PRO A 117 3.76 -8.25 8.60
C PRO A 117 3.48 -9.68 8.15
N LEU A 118 3.27 -10.57 9.12
CA LEU A 118 2.89 -11.96 8.92
C LEU A 118 1.87 -12.33 9.99
N ALA A 119 0.82 -13.08 9.63
CA ALA A 119 -0.07 -13.71 10.58
C ALA A 119 0.29 -15.18 10.76
N ASP A 120 0.19 -15.68 11.99
CA ASP A 120 0.26 -17.11 12.25
C ASP A 120 -1.15 -17.75 12.12
N PRO A 121 -1.25 -19.10 12.14
CA PRO A 121 -2.55 -19.77 12.06
C PRO A 121 -3.50 -19.50 13.23
N LYS A 122 -3.03 -18.85 14.30
CA LYS A 122 -3.86 -18.47 15.46
C LYS A 122 -4.38 -17.03 15.33
N GLY A 123 -3.93 -16.29 14.31
CA GLY A 123 -4.27 -14.90 14.09
C GLY A 123 -3.34 -13.90 14.81
N ASP A 124 -2.26 -14.36 15.44
CA ASP A 124 -1.24 -13.47 16.01
C ASP A 124 -0.43 -12.82 14.87
N ILE A 125 -0.24 -11.51 14.95
CA ILE A 125 0.48 -10.74 13.92
C ILE A 125 1.89 -10.42 14.39
N TYR A 126 2.85 -10.77 13.56
CA TYR A 126 4.28 -10.51 13.74
C TYR A 126 4.77 -9.51 12.71
N CYS A 127 5.61 -8.58 13.12
CA CYS A 127 6.27 -7.64 12.20
C CYS A 127 7.66 -7.27 12.70
N ILE A 128 8.49 -6.73 11.80
CA ILE A 128 9.81 -6.22 12.16
C ILE A 128 9.66 -4.75 12.55
N LYS A 129 10.02 -4.41 13.78
CA LYS A 129 10.09 -3.03 14.26
C LYS A 129 11.46 -2.45 13.98
N LYS A 130 11.52 -1.31 13.30
CA LYS A 130 12.74 -0.54 13.03
C LYS A 130 12.60 0.87 13.61
N PRO A 131 13.70 1.54 14.01
CA PRO A 131 13.66 2.99 14.23
C PRO A 131 13.13 3.68 12.97
N GLY A 132 12.19 4.61 13.14
CA GLY A 132 11.80 5.51 12.06
C GLY A 132 13.00 6.39 11.66
N SER A 133 12.97 6.99 10.48
CA SER A 133 13.94 8.03 10.15
C SER A 133 13.79 9.15 11.18
N GLU A 134 14.87 9.46 11.91
CA GLU A 134 14.87 10.64 12.77
C GLU A 134 14.61 11.86 11.90
N LYS A 135 13.45 12.50 12.12
CA LYS A 135 13.15 13.75 11.44
C LYS A 135 14.14 14.81 11.88
N THR A 136 15.02 15.17 10.99
CA THR A 136 15.90 16.31 11.16
C THR A 136 15.05 17.58 11.01
N GLY A 137 14.44 18.05 12.10
CA GLY A 137 13.96 19.43 12.19
C GLY A 137 12.49 19.73 11.93
N GLY A 138 11.57 18.78 12.04
CA GLY A 138 10.12 19.06 12.01
C GLY A 138 9.61 19.61 13.36
N ASN A 139 8.81 20.69 13.32
CA ASN A 139 8.16 21.23 14.53
C ASN A 139 7.05 20.24 14.98
N PRO A 140 7.14 19.63 16.19
CA PRO A 140 6.21 18.58 16.63
C PRO A 140 4.74 19.04 16.66
N ILE A 141 4.50 20.34 16.80
CA ILE A 141 3.15 20.92 16.78
C ILE A 141 2.52 20.81 15.39
N VAL A 142 3.32 21.00 14.33
CA VAL A 142 2.84 20.87 12.94
C VAL A 142 2.50 19.41 12.61
N GLU A 143 3.25 18.46 13.17
CA GLU A 143 2.99 17.01 12.97
C GLU A 143 1.66 16.58 13.57
N ILE A 144 1.35 17.01 14.79
CA ILE A 144 0.07 16.71 15.44
C ILE A 144 -1.10 17.34 14.68
N LEU A 145 -0.93 18.55 14.14
CA LEU A 145 -1.96 19.23 13.36
C LEU A 145 -2.22 18.56 12.00
N MET A 146 -1.24 17.82 11.44
CA MET A 146 -1.36 17.14 10.15
C MET A 146 -1.99 15.75 10.23
N ILE A 147 -2.14 15.15 11.43
CA ILE A 147 -2.78 13.83 11.60
C ILE A 147 -4.20 13.80 11.02
N PRO A 148 -5.11 14.76 11.30
CA PRO A 148 -6.45 14.75 10.70
C PRO A 148 -6.43 14.89 9.17
N VAL A 149 -5.48 15.67 8.63
CA VAL A 149 -5.35 15.87 7.18
C VAL A 149 -4.93 14.56 6.49
N ARG A 150 -4.02 13.80 7.10
CA ARG A 150 -3.58 12.48 6.60
C ARG A 150 -4.71 11.46 6.59
N ILE A 151 -5.53 11.43 7.65
CA ILE A 151 -6.72 10.56 7.70
C ILE A 151 -7.70 10.90 6.59
N VAL A 152 -7.97 12.19 6.36
CA VAL A 152 -8.87 12.64 5.28
C VAL A 152 -8.29 12.29 3.89
N GLN A 153 -6.98 12.45 3.70
CA GLN A 153 -6.31 12.08 2.44
C GLN A 153 -6.34 10.57 2.20
N ALA A 154 -6.12 9.75 3.23
CA ALA A 154 -6.23 8.31 3.16
C ALA A 154 -7.65 7.87 2.78
N ILE A 155 -8.68 8.45 3.41
CA ILE A 155 -10.10 8.19 3.09
C ILE A 155 -10.43 8.64 1.65
N ALA A 156 -9.97 9.83 1.23
CA ALA A 156 -10.18 10.32 -0.12
C ALA A 156 -9.49 9.45 -1.18
N GLY A 157 -8.26 8.98 -0.89
CA GLY A 157 -7.54 8.02 -1.73
C GLY A 157 -8.27 6.69 -1.83
N PHE A 158 -8.81 6.20 -0.72
CA PHE A 158 -9.59 4.98 -0.66
C PHE A 158 -10.89 5.09 -1.50
N ILE A 159 -11.66 6.19 -1.33
CA ILE A 159 -12.86 6.46 -2.14
C ILE A 159 -12.51 6.56 -3.63
N SER A 160 -11.40 7.20 -3.97
CA SER A 160 -10.93 7.32 -5.35
C SER A 160 -10.57 5.96 -5.96
N ALA A 161 -9.87 5.10 -5.20
CA ALA A 161 -9.54 3.74 -5.61
C ALA A 161 -10.81 2.88 -5.77
N PHE A 162 -11.77 3.02 -4.86
CA PHE A 162 -13.06 2.33 -4.91
C PHE A 162 -13.88 2.74 -6.15
N VAL A 163 -13.99 4.05 -6.42
CA VAL A 163 -14.67 4.56 -7.62
C VAL A 163 -13.96 4.11 -8.90
N MET A 164 -12.63 4.05 -8.92
CA MET A 164 -11.87 3.52 -10.06
C MET A 164 -12.16 2.05 -10.33
N CYS A 165 -12.30 1.24 -9.27
CA CYS A 165 -12.64 -0.18 -9.39
C CYS A 165 -14.04 -0.40 -9.99
N PHE A 166 -15.01 0.47 -9.72
CA PHE A 166 -16.40 0.31 -10.16
C PHE A 166 -16.76 1.11 -11.43
N SER A 167 -16.13 2.25 -11.68
CA SER A 167 -16.47 3.13 -12.80
C SER A 167 -15.41 3.21 -13.90
N GLY A 168 -14.21 2.68 -13.67
CA GLY A 168 -13.08 2.80 -14.60
C GLY A 168 -12.58 4.24 -14.81
N LYS A 169 -13.06 5.20 -14.01
CA LYS A 169 -12.69 6.62 -14.11
C LYS A 169 -12.07 7.11 -12.80
N SER A 170 -10.92 7.78 -12.90
CA SER A 170 -10.30 8.48 -11.76
C SER A 170 -11.09 9.71 -11.37
N LEU A 171 -11.36 9.91 -10.07
CA LEU A 171 -11.93 11.15 -9.53
C LEU A 171 -10.91 12.29 -9.45
N VAL A 172 -9.63 11.97 -9.53
CA VAL A 172 -8.54 12.95 -9.52
C VAL A 172 -7.96 13.04 -10.93
N SER A 173 -8.47 13.97 -11.73
CA SER A 173 -7.82 14.35 -12.99
C SER A 173 -6.59 15.19 -12.64
N GLY A 174 -5.41 14.60 -12.69
CA GLY A 174 -4.17 15.36 -12.72
C GLY A 174 -4.16 16.24 -13.95
N GLN A 175 -4.20 17.55 -13.75
CA GLN A 175 -4.09 18.53 -14.82
C GLN A 175 -2.64 18.48 -15.34
N SER A 176 -2.42 17.68 -16.40
CA SER A 176 -1.17 17.74 -17.15
C SER A 176 -1.13 19.07 -17.90
N GLY A 177 -0.38 20.03 -17.38
CA GLY A 177 -0.05 21.24 -18.08
C GLY A 177 0.68 20.93 -19.37
N ARG A 178 0.00 21.04 -20.48
CA ARG A 178 0.58 21.06 -21.81
C ARG A 178 1.02 22.50 -22.06
N SER A 179 2.31 22.77 -21.92
CA SER A 179 2.88 23.99 -22.48
C SER A 179 3.20 23.75 -23.94
N ALA A 180 2.68 24.65 -24.78
CA ALA A 180 3.01 24.80 -26.19
C ALA A 180 4.46 25.31 -26.37
#